data_32d7420e35fc993e4085d2c684a87f82
#
_entry.id   32d7420e35fc993e4085d2c684a87f82
#
_cell.length_a   1.000
_cell.length_b   1.000
_cell.length_c   1.000
_cell.angle_alpha   90.00
_cell.angle_beta   90.00
_cell.angle_gamma   90.00
#
_symmetry.space_group_name_H-M   'P 1'
#
loop_
_entity.id
_entity.type
_entity.pdbx_description
1 polymer ?
#
loop_
_entity_poly.entity_id
_entity_poly.type
_entity_poly.pdbx_seq_one_letter_code
_entity_poly.pdbx_strand_id
1 'polypeptide(L)'
;MKDISIKDFKIGNDQDFTLMGGMNVLESEETALLVAEKFKEVTDKLKINWIFKASFDKANRSSIESFRGPGMDEGLKILEKVSSAFDVPIITDIHEPSQANPVSEVCEVIQIPAFLCRQTDLVSAAAKTSSAIQFKKPQFLSAAEMKNVVEKCKSAGNEKIILCERGNIFGYNNLVVDTLNFQIMKGYSVPVMFDVTHSLQLPGGLGKSTDGRREYLLHMAKAGISQKIAGLFLEAHPNPDKAKCDGPCALRLDQLESFLLQVKELDKLVKSQKDLDLK
;
A
#
# COMPACT_ATOMS: atom_id res chain seq x y z
N MET A 1 -3.73 -10.35 18.20
CA MET A 1 -2.99 -10.02 16.95
C MET A 1 -1.79 -9.15 17.32
N LYS A 2 -0.71 -9.17 16.52
CA LYS A 2 0.50 -8.38 16.85
C LYS A 2 0.43 -7.03 16.13
N ASP A 3 0.33 -5.95 16.89
CA ASP A 3 0.40 -4.60 16.35
C ASP A 3 1.84 -4.24 16.00
N ILE A 4 2.03 -3.34 15.04
CA ILE A 4 3.33 -2.83 14.61
C ILE A 4 3.41 -1.35 14.95
N SER A 5 4.42 -0.97 15.75
CA SER A 5 4.69 0.44 16.05
C SER A 5 5.45 1.10 14.90
N ILE A 6 4.95 2.23 14.43
CA ILE A 6 5.57 3.10 13.44
C ILE A 6 5.57 4.52 14.02
N LYS A 7 6.75 5.07 14.29
CA LYS A 7 6.88 6.35 15.02
C LYS A 7 5.97 6.37 16.26
N ASP A 8 4.98 7.23 16.31
CA ASP A 8 4.09 7.53 17.43
C ASP A 8 2.74 6.79 17.40
N PHE A 9 2.48 5.96 16.38
CA PHE A 9 1.23 5.20 16.28
C PHE A 9 1.44 3.70 16.04
N LYS A 10 0.36 2.93 16.13
CA LYS A 10 0.35 1.50 15.91
C LYS A 10 -0.53 1.13 14.71
N ILE A 11 -0.04 0.20 13.91
CA ILE A 11 -0.80 -0.45 12.83
C ILE A 11 -1.31 -1.79 13.35
N GLY A 12 -2.62 -1.99 13.34
CA GLY A 12 -3.25 -3.23 13.78
C GLY A 12 -4.69 -3.32 13.30
N ASN A 13 -5.23 -4.54 13.21
CA ASN A 13 -6.59 -4.74 12.70
C ASN A 13 -7.66 -4.20 13.67
N ASP A 14 -7.31 -4.09 14.96
CA ASP A 14 -8.18 -3.56 16.00
C ASP A 14 -7.79 -2.13 16.44
N GLN A 15 -6.77 -1.55 15.79
CA GLN A 15 -6.31 -0.18 16.02
C GLN A 15 -7.07 0.82 15.14
N ASP A 16 -6.89 2.11 15.43
CA ASP A 16 -7.42 3.17 14.57
C ASP A 16 -6.96 3.00 13.12
N PHE A 17 -7.80 3.41 12.21
CA PHE A 17 -7.56 3.35 10.77
C PHE A 17 -6.22 3.96 10.38
N THR A 18 -5.42 3.20 9.65
CA THR A 18 -4.14 3.67 9.09
C THR A 18 -4.25 3.80 7.57
N LEU A 19 -3.78 4.91 7.02
CA LEU A 19 -3.68 5.15 5.60
C LEU A 19 -2.22 5.05 5.15
N MET A 20 -1.92 4.15 4.23
CA MET A 20 -0.70 4.21 3.40
C MET A 20 -1.09 4.90 2.11
N GLY A 21 -0.83 6.19 2.02
CA GLY A 21 -1.35 7.02 0.94
C GLY A 21 -0.36 8.01 0.37
N GLY A 22 -0.46 8.27 -0.93
CA GLY A 22 0.40 9.19 -1.62
C GLY A 22 0.24 9.11 -3.13
N MET A 23 1.36 9.11 -3.86
CA MET A 23 1.37 9.01 -5.32
C MET A 23 1.93 7.66 -5.78
N ASN A 24 1.61 7.27 -7.00
CA ASN A 24 2.05 6.00 -7.56
C ASN A 24 3.58 5.94 -7.71
N VAL A 25 4.15 6.90 -8.44
CA VAL A 25 5.58 7.04 -8.72
C VAL A 25 5.99 8.49 -8.53
N LEU A 26 7.20 8.73 -8.06
CA LEU A 26 7.76 10.07 -7.99
C LEU A 26 7.92 10.64 -9.41
N GLU A 27 7.15 11.65 -9.74
CA GLU A 27 7.20 12.34 -11.04
C GLU A 27 8.13 13.56 -11.01
N SER A 28 8.10 14.29 -9.89
CA SER A 28 9.00 15.37 -9.52
C SER A 28 8.93 15.63 -8.02
N GLU A 29 9.90 16.32 -7.46
CA GLU A 29 9.90 16.77 -6.07
C GLU A 29 8.68 17.67 -5.78
N GLU A 30 8.41 18.64 -6.67
CA GLU A 30 7.29 19.57 -6.53
C GLU A 30 5.95 18.82 -6.42
N THR A 31 5.70 17.84 -7.30
CA THR A 31 4.47 17.04 -7.26
C THR A 31 4.41 16.20 -5.98
N ALA A 32 5.53 15.65 -5.52
CA ALA A 32 5.57 14.86 -4.28
C ALA A 32 5.21 15.72 -3.06
N LEU A 33 5.77 16.93 -2.95
CA LEU A 33 5.47 17.86 -1.86
C LEU A 33 4.00 18.32 -1.90
N LEU A 34 3.47 18.66 -3.08
CA LEU A 34 2.06 19.07 -3.25
C LEU A 34 1.10 17.95 -2.82
N VAL A 35 1.37 16.72 -3.25
CA VAL A 35 0.55 15.57 -2.84
C VAL A 35 0.66 15.32 -1.34
N ALA A 36 1.87 15.37 -0.78
CA ALA A 36 2.10 15.16 0.65
C ALA A 36 1.41 16.24 1.50
N GLU A 37 1.49 17.50 1.10
CA GLU A 37 0.80 18.61 1.77
C GLU A 37 -0.72 18.36 1.86
N LYS A 38 -1.34 17.96 0.74
CA LYS A 38 -2.78 17.69 0.74
C LYS A 38 -3.16 16.48 1.58
N PHE A 39 -2.35 15.41 1.55
CA PHE A 39 -2.57 14.27 2.45
C PHE A 39 -2.42 14.68 3.92
N LYS A 40 -1.37 15.45 4.26
CA LYS A 40 -1.14 15.95 5.63
C LYS A 40 -2.32 16.79 6.13
N GLU A 41 -2.75 17.78 5.35
CA GLU A 41 -3.92 18.63 5.67
C GLU A 41 -5.15 17.77 6.02
N VAL A 42 -5.47 16.81 5.15
CA VAL A 42 -6.69 16.00 5.29
C VAL A 42 -6.57 15.00 6.44
N THR A 43 -5.41 14.33 6.57
CA THR A 43 -5.21 13.32 7.63
C THR A 43 -5.15 13.95 9.01
N ASP A 44 -4.54 15.12 9.17
CA ASP A 44 -4.55 15.87 10.43
C ASP A 44 -5.99 16.29 10.81
N LYS A 45 -6.70 16.89 9.87
CA LYS A 45 -8.11 17.30 10.07
C LYS A 45 -9.00 16.12 10.50
N LEU A 46 -8.80 14.97 9.87
CA LEU A 46 -9.59 13.78 10.13
C LEU A 46 -8.98 12.91 11.25
N LYS A 47 -7.81 13.25 11.80
CA LYS A 47 -7.08 12.44 12.78
C LYS A 47 -6.90 10.98 12.30
N ILE A 48 -6.28 10.81 11.14
CA ILE A 48 -5.98 9.53 10.51
C ILE A 48 -4.47 9.31 10.59
N ASN A 49 -4.03 8.15 11.11
CA ASN A 49 -2.65 7.73 11.03
C ASN A 49 -2.23 7.56 9.57
N TRP A 50 -1.17 8.24 9.15
CA TRP A 50 -0.77 8.29 7.76
C TRP A 50 0.70 7.99 7.56
N ILE A 51 0.99 7.23 6.51
CA ILE A 51 2.33 6.93 5.99
C ILE A 51 2.35 7.37 4.54
N PHE A 52 3.28 8.26 4.17
CA PHE A 52 3.40 8.72 2.79
C PHE A 52 3.99 7.62 1.90
N LYS A 53 3.31 7.35 0.79
CA LYS A 53 3.74 6.35 -0.18
C LYS A 53 4.09 6.97 -1.54
N ALA A 54 5.27 6.65 -2.04
CA ALA A 54 5.60 6.81 -3.46
C ALA A 54 6.69 5.80 -3.85
N SER A 55 6.72 5.40 -5.13
CA SER A 55 7.81 4.57 -5.68
C SER A 55 8.87 5.44 -6.33
N PHE A 56 10.14 5.15 -6.07
CA PHE A 56 11.26 5.78 -6.78
C PHE A 56 11.51 5.15 -8.16
N ASP A 57 11.04 3.91 -8.35
CA ASP A 57 11.13 3.19 -9.63
C ASP A 57 9.91 2.28 -9.81
N LYS A 58 9.41 2.18 -11.02
CA LYS A 58 8.42 1.20 -11.48
C LYS A 58 9.12 0.15 -12.36
N ALA A 59 9.83 -0.78 -11.71
CA ALA A 59 10.66 -1.78 -12.39
C ALA A 59 9.86 -2.80 -13.23
N ASN A 60 8.55 -2.92 -13.02
CA ASN A 60 7.67 -3.92 -13.63
C ASN A 60 6.72 -3.35 -14.72
N ARG A 61 7.12 -2.27 -15.39
CA ARG A 61 6.32 -1.69 -16.48
C ARG A 61 6.15 -2.65 -17.65
N SER A 62 4.97 -2.60 -18.30
CA SER A 62 4.68 -3.43 -19.47
C SER A 62 5.51 -3.05 -20.72
N SER A 63 5.91 -1.79 -20.85
CA SER A 63 6.77 -1.31 -21.94
C SER A 63 8.08 -0.76 -21.39
N ILE A 64 9.18 -1.06 -22.06
CA ILE A 64 10.51 -0.52 -21.72
C ILE A 64 10.59 1.01 -21.86
N GLU A 65 9.74 1.60 -22.70
CA GLU A 65 9.67 3.05 -22.92
C GLU A 65 8.83 3.78 -21.85
N SER A 66 8.16 3.04 -20.95
CA SER A 66 7.31 3.64 -19.94
C SER A 66 8.13 4.40 -18.91
N PHE A 67 7.57 5.50 -18.39
CA PHE A 67 8.19 6.25 -17.30
C PHE A 67 8.35 5.36 -16.08
N ARG A 68 9.54 5.34 -15.50
CA ARG A 68 9.88 4.49 -14.35
C ARG A 68 10.02 5.25 -13.05
N GLY A 69 10.35 6.51 -13.07
CA GLY A 69 10.67 7.33 -11.90
C GLY A 69 12.08 7.90 -11.94
N PRO A 70 12.52 8.61 -10.88
CA PRO A 70 13.85 9.23 -10.81
C PRO A 70 15.00 8.26 -10.50
N GLY A 71 14.70 7.01 -10.14
CA GLY A 71 15.65 6.06 -9.59
C GLY A 71 15.86 6.20 -8.08
N MET A 72 16.63 5.26 -7.49
CA MET A 72 16.73 5.14 -6.03
C MET A 72 17.38 6.37 -5.38
N ASP A 73 18.55 6.81 -5.85
CA ASP A 73 19.34 7.83 -5.17
C ASP A 73 18.59 9.18 -5.10
N GLU A 74 18.00 9.60 -6.20
CA GLU A 74 17.21 10.83 -6.24
C GLU A 74 15.86 10.65 -5.57
N GLY A 75 15.24 9.50 -5.74
CA GLY A 75 13.96 9.19 -5.12
C GLY A 75 14.03 9.18 -3.59
N LEU A 76 15.09 8.64 -2.99
CA LEU A 76 15.28 8.65 -1.55
C LEU A 76 15.46 10.07 -1.00
N LYS A 77 16.17 10.95 -1.70
CA LYS A 77 16.27 12.37 -1.29
C LYS A 77 14.92 13.09 -1.30
N ILE A 78 14.10 12.83 -2.32
CA ILE A 78 12.73 13.40 -2.38
C ILE A 78 11.88 12.85 -1.22
N LEU A 79 11.94 11.55 -0.93
CA LEU A 79 11.20 10.93 0.16
C LEU A 79 11.65 11.45 1.54
N GLU A 80 12.95 11.60 1.77
CA GLU A 80 13.51 12.19 2.98
C GLU A 80 13.05 13.64 3.17
N LYS A 81 13.00 14.42 2.07
CA LYS A 81 12.49 15.79 2.10
C LYS A 81 10.99 15.84 2.46
N VAL A 82 10.18 14.94 1.91
CA VAL A 82 8.75 14.81 2.29
C VAL A 82 8.62 14.44 3.77
N SER A 83 9.39 13.43 4.24
CA SER A 83 9.38 13.03 5.66
C SER A 83 9.72 14.20 6.58
N SER A 84 10.77 14.96 6.26
CA SER A 84 11.23 16.09 7.06
C SER A 84 10.26 17.28 7.04
N ALA A 85 9.65 17.57 5.89
CA ALA A 85 8.76 18.72 5.74
C ALA A 85 7.40 18.52 6.46
N PHE A 86 6.91 17.28 6.53
CA PHE A 86 5.57 16.97 7.05
C PHE A 86 5.58 16.10 8.30
N ASP A 87 6.76 15.73 8.81
CA ASP A 87 6.96 14.77 9.92
C ASP A 87 6.11 13.51 9.74
N VAL A 88 6.22 12.87 8.59
CA VAL A 88 5.45 11.70 8.21
C VAL A 88 6.37 10.49 7.98
N PRO A 89 6.02 9.28 8.45
CA PRO A 89 6.73 8.07 8.06
C PRO A 89 6.54 7.77 6.57
N ILE A 90 7.53 7.10 5.99
CA ILE A 90 7.61 6.83 4.55
C ILE A 90 7.47 5.32 4.28
N ILE A 91 6.82 5.00 3.18
CA ILE A 91 6.83 3.67 2.56
C ILE A 91 7.21 3.78 1.08
N THR A 92 8.17 2.98 0.66
CA THR A 92 8.50 2.79 -0.77
C THR A 92 8.76 1.33 -1.08
N ASP A 93 8.68 0.95 -2.35
CA ASP A 93 8.92 -0.42 -2.80
C ASP A 93 10.36 -0.62 -3.26
N ILE A 94 10.89 -1.84 -3.02
CA ILE A 94 12.21 -2.28 -3.47
C ILE A 94 12.07 -3.44 -4.46
N HIS A 95 13.05 -3.57 -5.35
CA HIS A 95 13.03 -4.57 -6.43
C HIS A 95 14.23 -5.50 -6.40
N GLU A 96 15.32 -5.09 -5.74
CA GLU A 96 16.57 -5.83 -5.62
C GLU A 96 17.07 -5.86 -4.16
N PRO A 97 17.75 -6.94 -3.73
CA PRO A 97 18.26 -7.05 -2.37
C PRO A 97 19.18 -5.90 -1.93
N SER A 98 19.97 -5.35 -2.86
CA SER A 98 20.89 -4.23 -2.63
C SER A 98 20.21 -2.94 -2.19
N GLN A 99 18.92 -2.77 -2.52
CA GLN A 99 18.13 -1.58 -2.19
C GLN A 99 17.63 -1.57 -0.74
N ALA A 100 17.61 -2.74 -0.07
CA ALA A 100 16.98 -2.88 1.25
C ALA A 100 17.62 -1.96 2.30
N ASN A 101 18.95 -1.97 2.43
CA ASN A 101 19.65 -1.15 3.41
C ASN A 101 19.50 0.35 3.15
N PRO A 102 19.83 0.90 1.96
CA PRO A 102 19.66 2.33 1.70
C PRO A 102 18.22 2.82 1.93
N VAL A 103 17.22 2.02 1.51
CA VAL A 103 15.81 2.36 1.70
C VAL A 103 15.43 2.37 3.18
N SER A 104 15.97 1.44 3.99
CA SER A 104 15.65 1.38 5.43
C SER A 104 16.21 2.56 6.25
N GLU A 105 17.15 3.32 5.72
CA GLU A 105 17.67 4.54 6.35
C GLU A 105 16.68 5.71 6.24
N VAL A 106 15.79 5.68 5.25
CA VAL A 106 14.81 6.75 4.96
C VAL A 106 13.37 6.31 5.26
N CYS A 107 13.06 5.02 5.14
CA CYS A 107 11.69 4.51 5.16
C CYS A 107 11.41 3.61 6.36
N GLU A 108 10.41 3.95 7.14
CA GLU A 108 9.92 3.11 8.25
C GLU A 108 9.25 1.83 7.76
N VAL A 109 8.76 1.82 6.51
CA VAL A 109 8.14 0.65 5.90
C VAL A 109 8.76 0.39 4.52
N ILE A 110 9.19 -0.84 4.30
CA ILE A 110 9.63 -1.32 2.99
C ILE A 110 8.50 -2.15 2.37
N GLN A 111 8.10 -1.80 1.16
CA GLN A 111 7.12 -2.60 0.40
C GLN A 111 7.82 -3.60 -0.50
N ILE A 112 7.39 -4.86 -0.43
CA ILE A 112 7.72 -5.89 -1.41
C ILE A 112 6.58 -5.96 -2.43
N PRO A 113 6.86 -5.66 -3.72
CA PRO A 113 5.87 -5.73 -4.79
C PRO A 113 5.26 -7.12 -4.94
N ALA A 114 4.02 -7.17 -5.45
CA ALA A 114 3.26 -8.40 -5.60
C ALA A 114 4.03 -9.49 -6.38
N PHE A 115 4.61 -9.15 -7.53
CA PHE A 115 5.35 -10.12 -8.35
C PHE A 115 6.61 -10.66 -7.67
N LEU A 116 7.18 -9.93 -6.72
CA LEU A 116 8.45 -10.25 -6.07
C LEU A 116 8.30 -10.87 -4.67
N CYS A 117 7.09 -11.03 -4.17
CA CYS A 117 6.86 -11.44 -2.78
C CYS A 117 7.41 -12.85 -2.44
N ARG A 118 7.70 -13.68 -3.43
CA ARG A 118 8.31 -15.01 -3.25
C ARG A 118 9.82 -15.03 -3.39
N GLN A 119 10.46 -13.95 -3.83
CA GLN A 119 11.90 -13.86 -4.04
C GLN A 119 12.64 -13.91 -2.68
N THR A 120 13.26 -15.05 -2.39
CA THR A 120 13.84 -15.33 -1.07
C THR A 120 14.91 -14.33 -0.68
N ASP A 121 15.82 -13.99 -1.60
CA ASP A 121 16.94 -13.09 -1.31
C ASP A 121 16.44 -11.67 -1.05
N LEU A 122 15.43 -11.20 -1.81
CA LEU A 122 14.81 -9.89 -1.62
C LEU A 122 14.10 -9.80 -0.26
N VAL A 123 13.28 -10.81 0.07
CA VAL A 123 12.57 -10.88 1.36
C VAL A 123 13.56 -10.94 2.51
N SER A 124 14.63 -11.75 2.39
CA SER A 124 15.65 -11.88 3.42
C SER A 124 16.45 -10.61 3.62
N ALA A 125 16.78 -9.89 2.54
CA ALA A 125 17.47 -8.62 2.62
C ALA A 125 16.59 -7.55 3.32
N ALA A 126 15.33 -7.42 2.93
CA ALA A 126 14.38 -6.52 3.57
C ALA A 126 14.17 -6.86 5.06
N ALA A 127 14.00 -8.14 5.37
CA ALA A 127 13.77 -8.61 6.74
C ALA A 127 14.96 -8.35 7.69
N LYS A 128 16.18 -8.23 7.17
CA LYS A 128 17.37 -7.91 7.98
C LYS A 128 17.46 -6.42 8.34
N THR A 129 16.61 -5.58 7.80
CA THR A 129 16.55 -4.15 8.15
C THR A 129 15.70 -3.90 9.39
N SER A 130 15.72 -2.67 9.91
CA SER A 130 14.90 -2.24 11.04
C SER A 130 13.45 -1.90 10.65
N SER A 131 13.16 -1.72 9.35
CA SER A 131 11.86 -1.30 8.83
C SER A 131 10.81 -2.40 8.98
N ALA A 132 9.54 -2.00 9.05
CA ALA A 132 8.43 -2.92 8.85
C ALA A 132 8.34 -3.33 7.38
N ILE A 133 7.90 -4.56 7.11
CA ILE A 133 7.83 -5.07 5.75
C ILE A 133 6.37 -5.27 5.33
N GLN A 134 5.94 -4.52 4.32
CA GLN A 134 4.64 -4.73 3.69
C GLN A 134 4.77 -5.63 2.49
N PHE A 135 4.02 -6.72 2.47
CA PHE A 135 3.91 -7.61 1.31
C PHE A 135 2.61 -7.37 0.56
N LYS A 136 2.69 -6.96 -0.69
CA LYS A 136 1.55 -6.98 -1.61
C LYS A 136 1.23 -8.44 -1.95
N LYS A 137 0.02 -8.90 -1.64
CA LYS A 137 -0.40 -10.25 -2.04
C LYS A 137 -0.41 -10.35 -3.58
N PRO A 138 0.33 -11.30 -4.16
CA PRO A 138 0.32 -11.45 -5.62
C PRO A 138 -1.07 -11.87 -6.13
N GLN A 139 -1.35 -11.48 -7.36
CA GLN A 139 -2.59 -11.82 -8.03
C GLN A 139 -2.75 -13.33 -8.27
N PHE A 140 -1.64 -14.06 -8.29
CA PHE A 140 -1.56 -15.50 -8.57
C PHE A 140 -1.44 -16.38 -7.32
N LEU A 141 -1.28 -15.81 -6.11
CA LEU A 141 -1.27 -16.56 -4.86
C LEU A 141 -2.63 -16.47 -4.16
N SER A 142 -3.02 -17.59 -3.56
CA SER A 142 -4.11 -17.60 -2.60
C SER A 142 -3.71 -16.88 -1.29
N ALA A 143 -4.69 -16.42 -0.53
CA ALA A 143 -4.44 -15.87 0.80
C ALA A 143 -3.78 -16.91 1.74
N ALA A 144 -4.08 -18.19 1.56
CA ALA A 144 -3.48 -19.27 2.35
C ALA A 144 -1.97 -19.40 2.13
N GLU A 145 -1.48 -19.17 0.92
CA GLU A 145 -0.05 -19.24 0.60
C GLU A 145 0.75 -18.06 1.16
N MET A 146 0.08 -16.95 1.54
CA MET A 146 0.74 -15.83 2.20
C MET A 146 1.34 -16.20 3.56
N LYS A 147 0.90 -17.30 4.18
CA LYS A 147 1.54 -17.87 5.36
C LYS A 147 3.03 -18.12 5.13
N ASN A 148 3.39 -18.69 3.98
CA ASN A 148 4.79 -18.99 3.64
C ASN A 148 5.65 -17.72 3.51
N VAL A 149 5.06 -16.63 3.02
CA VAL A 149 5.74 -15.32 2.94
C VAL A 149 6.00 -14.76 4.34
N VAL A 150 5.00 -14.83 5.21
CA VAL A 150 5.12 -14.42 6.63
C VAL A 150 6.19 -15.24 7.34
N GLU A 151 6.18 -16.56 7.20
CA GLU A 151 7.16 -17.46 7.83
C GLU A 151 8.59 -17.20 7.31
N LYS A 152 8.75 -16.96 6.01
CA LYS A 152 10.03 -16.60 5.42
C LYS A 152 10.62 -15.32 6.02
N CYS A 153 9.80 -14.28 6.17
CA CYS A 153 10.21 -13.02 6.76
C CYS A 153 10.59 -13.18 8.24
N LYS A 154 9.77 -13.91 9.02
CA LYS A 154 10.06 -14.23 10.42
C LYS A 154 11.36 -15.02 10.58
N SER A 155 11.56 -16.02 9.73
CA SER A 155 12.80 -16.85 9.74
C SER A 155 14.04 -16.02 9.40
N ALA A 156 13.90 -14.94 8.65
CA ALA A 156 14.98 -13.98 8.37
C ALA A 156 15.17 -12.91 9.46
N GLY A 157 14.36 -12.94 10.54
CA GLY A 157 14.56 -12.14 11.75
C GLY A 157 13.62 -10.94 11.91
N ASN A 158 12.62 -10.75 11.03
CA ASN A 158 11.69 -9.63 11.14
C ASN A 158 10.24 -10.09 11.39
N GLU A 159 9.66 -9.59 12.45
CA GLU A 159 8.25 -9.85 12.82
C GLU A 159 7.32 -8.66 12.55
N LYS A 160 7.84 -7.51 12.10
CA LYS A 160 7.05 -6.33 11.73
C LYS A 160 6.50 -6.49 10.31
N ILE A 161 5.51 -7.36 10.16
CA ILE A 161 4.98 -7.80 8.85
C ILE A 161 3.57 -7.28 8.65
N ILE A 162 3.31 -6.67 7.50
CA ILE A 162 2.01 -6.18 7.07
C ILE A 162 1.65 -6.90 5.77
N LEU A 163 0.46 -7.49 5.69
CA LEU A 163 -0.06 -8.04 4.44
C LEU A 163 -1.01 -7.05 3.78
N CYS A 164 -0.98 -7.00 2.45
CA CYS A 164 -1.80 -6.08 1.68
C CYS A 164 -2.52 -6.83 0.55
N GLU A 165 -3.85 -6.99 0.67
CA GLU A 165 -4.71 -7.55 -0.38
C GLU A 165 -4.79 -6.58 -1.56
N ARG A 166 -4.84 -7.10 -2.80
CA ARG A 166 -4.98 -6.30 -4.02
C ARG A 166 -5.68 -7.03 -5.19
N GLY A 167 -6.36 -8.13 -4.89
CA GLY A 167 -7.10 -8.93 -5.86
C GLY A 167 -6.32 -10.11 -6.46
N ASN A 168 -7.07 -10.97 -7.11
CA ASN A 168 -6.60 -12.14 -7.84
C ASN A 168 -6.93 -12.02 -9.33
N ILE A 169 -6.13 -12.65 -10.19
CA ILE A 169 -6.35 -12.75 -11.64
C ILE A 169 -6.85 -14.15 -11.99
N PHE A 170 -7.75 -14.23 -12.98
CA PHE A 170 -8.36 -15.49 -13.44
C PHE A 170 -8.06 -15.77 -14.92
N GLY A 171 -6.93 -15.27 -15.45
CA GLY A 171 -6.48 -15.53 -16.80
C GLY A 171 -7.03 -14.57 -17.87
N TYR A 172 -7.80 -13.56 -17.50
CA TYR A 172 -8.24 -12.45 -18.38
C TYR A 172 -8.02 -11.10 -17.66
N ASN A 173 -8.09 -10.01 -18.40
CA ASN A 173 -7.67 -8.68 -17.96
C ASN A 173 -8.60 -8.07 -16.91
N ASN A 174 -8.81 -8.76 -15.81
CA ASN A 174 -9.61 -8.31 -14.67
C ASN A 174 -9.03 -8.80 -13.36
N LEU A 175 -9.28 -8.07 -12.28
CA LEU A 175 -8.93 -8.45 -10.92
C LEU A 175 -10.21 -8.57 -10.09
N VAL A 176 -10.24 -9.60 -9.23
CA VAL A 176 -11.35 -9.86 -8.30
C VAL A 176 -10.81 -9.93 -6.88
N VAL A 177 -11.42 -9.19 -5.97
CA VAL A 177 -11.12 -9.26 -4.54
C VAL A 177 -12.07 -10.24 -3.89
N ASP A 178 -11.54 -11.34 -3.40
CA ASP A 178 -12.27 -12.24 -2.51
C ASP A 178 -12.18 -11.69 -1.08
N THR A 179 -13.31 -11.29 -0.52
CA THR A 179 -13.35 -10.70 0.82
C THR A 179 -12.97 -11.68 1.93
N LEU A 180 -13.07 -13.00 1.71
CA LEU A 180 -12.59 -14.01 2.67
C LEU A 180 -11.06 -13.97 2.82
N ASN A 181 -10.31 -13.49 1.82
CA ASN A 181 -8.88 -13.34 1.90
C ASN A 181 -8.44 -12.48 3.09
N PHE A 182 -9.20 -11.44 3.44
CA PHE A 182 -8.88 -10.59 4.59
C PHE A 182 -8.88 -11.40 5.89
N GLN A 183 -9.91 -12.21 6.11
CA GLN A 183 -10.03 -13.03 7.32
C GLN A 183 -8.96 -14.13 7.38
N ILE A 184 -8.65 -14.76 6.25
CA ILE A 184 -7.59 -15.78 6.15
C ILE A 184 -6.23 -15.15 6.52
N MET A 185 -5.89 -13.99 5.96
CA MET A 185 -4.63 -13.31 6.23
C MET A 185 -4.55 -12.77 7.66
N LYS A 186 -5.64 -12.28 8.26
CA LYS A 186 -5.69 -11.91 9.69
C LYS A 186 -5.37 -13.09 10.60
N GLY A 187 -5.70 -14.32 10.18
CA GLY A 187 -5.36 -15.56 10.90
C GLY A 187 -3.85 -15.78 11.09
N TYR A 188 -2.98 -15.09 10.36
CA TYR A 188 -1.52 -15.14 10.55
C TYR A 188 -1.01 -14.18 11.64
N SER A 189 -1.93 -13.54 12.37
CA SER A 189 -1.64 -12.61 13.48
C SER A 189 -0.82 -11.39 13.06
N VAL A 190 -1.03 -10.88 11.85
CA VAL A 190 -0.41 -9.68 11.30
C VAL A 190 -1.46 -8.65 10.89
N PRO A 191 -1.13 -7.35 10.85
CA PRO A 191 -2.00 -6.35 10.26
C PRO A 191 -2.27 -6.62 8.78
N VAL A 192 -3.51 -6.40 8.36
CA VAL A 192 -3.94 -6.57 6.97
C VAL A 192 -4.43 -5.23 6.43
N MET A 193 -3.84 -4.79 5.33
CA MET A 193 -4.22 -3.61 4.57
C MET A 193 -4.95 -4.02 3.29
N PHE A 194 -5.69 -3.10 2.72
CA PHE A 194 -6.29 -3.26 1.40
C PHE A 194 -5.80 -2.20 0.42
N ASP A 195 -5.18 -2.63 -0.66
CA ASP A 195 -4.81 -1.80 -1.78
C ASP A 195 -6.03 -1.61 -2.70
N VAL A 196 -6.79 -0.58 -2.41
CA VAL A 196 -8.02 -0.27 -3.13
C VAL A 196 -7.73 0.26 -4.54
N THR A 197 -6.60 0.93 -4.73
CA THR A 197 -6.21 1.47 -6.05
C THR A 197 -5.92 0.34 -7.04
N HIS A 198 -4.99 -0.55 -6.69
CA HIS A 198 -4.54 -1.59 -7.60
C HIS A 198 -5.51 -2.77 -7.72
N SER A 199 -6.46 -2.92 -6.79
CA SER A 199 -7.54 -3.91 -6.93
C SER A 199 -8.50 -3.60 -8.09
N LEU A 200 -8.52 -2.36 -8.56
CA LEU A 200 -9.37 -1.88 -9.65
C LEU A 200 -8.66 -1.79 -11.01
N GLN A 201 -7.40 -2.23 -11.08
CA GLN A 201 -6.68 -2.31 -12.34
C GLN A 201 -7.33 -3.29 -13.31
N LEU A 202 -7.24 -2.95 -14.60
CA LEU A 202 -7.49 -3.85 -15.73
C LEU A 202 -6.14 -4.10 -16.42
N PRO A 203 -5.38 -5.13 -16.00
CA PRO A 203 -4.03 -5.37 -16.49
C PRO A 203 -4.01 -5.53 -18.01
N GLY A 204 -3.19 -4.69 -18.70
CA GLY A 204 -3.11 -4.71 -20.16
C GLY A 204 -4.33 -4.15 -20.92
N GLY A 205 -5.29 -3.52 -20.21
CA GLY A 205 -6.55 -3.03 -20.82
C GLY A 205 -6.36 -2.00 -21.94
N LEU A 206 -5.27 -1.23 -21.90
CA LEU A 206 -4.88 -0.26 -22.94
C LEU A 206 -3.71 -0.75 -23.82
N GLY A 207 -3.43 -2.04 -23.86
CA GLY A 207 -2.35 -2.65 -24.63
C GLY A 207 -0.97 -2.38 -24.04
N LYS A 208 -0.45 -1.15 -24.11
CA LYS A 208 0.87 -0.75 -23.57
C LYS A 208 0.81 -0.26 -22.11
N SER A 209 -0.37 -0.12 -21.53
CA SER A 209 -0.59 0.34 -20.15
C SER A 209 -1.79 -0.35 -19.51
N THR A 210 -1.87 -0.27 -18.19
CA THR A 210 -2.99 -0.74 -17.40
C THR A 210 -4.13 0.28 -17.50
N ASP A 211 -5.35 -0.20 -17.71
CA ASP A 211 -6.58 0.56 -17.55
C ASP A 211 -7.10 0.42 -16.11
N GLY A 212 -8.18 1.11 -15.75
CA GLY A 212 -8.70 1.10 -14.39
C GLY A 212 -10.14 1.56 -14.26
N ARG A 213 -10.68 1.36 -13.06
CA ARG A 213 -12.09 1.61 -12.72
C ARG A 213 -12.19 2.54 -11.52
N ARG A 214 -11.60 3.74 -11.62
CA ARG A 214 -11.54 4.76 -10.55
C ARG A 214 -12.90 5.04 -9.91
N GLU A 215 -13.97 5.01 -10.67
CA GLU A 215 -15.33 5.29 -10.24
C GLU A 215 -15.82 4.34 -9.14
N TYR A 216 -15.21 3.16 -8.99
CA TYR A 216 -15.54 2.18 -7.96
C TYR A 216 -14.66 2.25 -6.70
N LEU A 217 -13.67 3.16 -6.63
CA LEU A 217 -12.73 3.24 -5.49
C LEU A 217 -13.44 3.28 -4.14
N LEU A 218 -14.43 4.15 -3.98
CA LEU A 218 -15.13 4.29 -2.70
C LEU A 218 -15.94 3.04 -2.35
N HIS A 219 -16.56 2.38 -3.33
CA HIS A 219 -17.32 1.15 -3.12
C HIS A 219 -16.41 0.02 -2.66
N MET A 220 -15.27 -0.14 -3.32
CA MET A 220 -14.27 -1.15 -2.96
C MET A 220 -13.62 -0.86 -1.60
N ALA A 221 -13.30 0.41 -1.31
CA ALA A 221 -12.78 0.80 0.00
C ALA A 221 -13.74 0.40 1.13
N LYS A 222 -15.03 0.72 0.97
CA LYS A 222 -16.08 0.35 1.96
C LYS A 222 -16.19 -1.17 2.13
N ALA A 223 -16.12 -1.94 1.05
CA ALA A 223 -16.14 -3.40 1.11
C ALA A 223 -14.93 -3.97 1.88
N GLY A 224 -13.73 -3.42 1.67
CA GLY A 224 -12.53 -3.83 2.40
C GLY A 224 -12.60 -3.44 3.88
N ILE A 225 -12.96 -2.21 4.18
CA ILE A 225 -13.05 -1.70 5.56
C ILE A 225 -14.09 -2.49 6.39
N SER A 226 -15.17 -2.94 5.77
CA SER A 226 -16.18 -3.79 6.46
C SER A 226 -15.59 -5.09 7.04
N GLN A 227 -14.40 -5.49 6.62
CA GLN A 227 -13.69 -6.67 7.10
C GLN A 227 -12.87 -6.44 8.38
N LYS A 228 -12.96 -5.25 9.01
CA LYS A 228 -12.17 -4.84 10.19
C LYS A 228 -10.67 -5.05 9.97
N ILE A 229 -10.13 -4.42 8.96
CA ILE A 229 -8.71 -4.44 8.60
C ILE A 229 -7.94 -3.26 9.20
N ALA A 230 -6.61 -3.30 9.13
CA ALA A 230 -5.77 -2.24 9.68
C ALA A 230 -5.89 -0.90 8.95
N GLY A 231 -6.27 -0.93 7.67
CA GLY A 231 -6.45 0.30 6.89
C GLY A 231 -6.36 0.09 5.39
N LEU A 232 -6.17 1.18 4.66
CA LEU A 232 -6.08 1.19 3.19
C LEU A 232 -4.71 1.60 2.69
N PHE A 233 -4.36 1.05 1.53
CA PHE A 233 -3.36 1.59 0.63
C PHE A 233 -4.09 2.32 -0.50
N LEU A 234 -3.77 3.60 -0.71
CA LEU A 234 -4.49 4.48 -1.65
C LEU A 234 -3.52 5.38 -2.38
N GLU A 235 -3.61 5.43 -3.69
CA GLU A 235 -2.87 6.38 -4.51
C GLU A 235 -3.80 7.48 -5.03
N ALA A 236 -3.32 8.71 -4.98
CA ALA A 236 -4.03 9.88 -5.47
C ALA A 236 -3.09 10.74 -6.35
N HIS A 237 -3.69 11.51 -7.24
CA HIS A 237 -2.95 12.41 -8.12
C HIS A 237 -3.72 13.72 -8.35
N PRO A 238 -3.04 14.88 -8.46
CA PRO A 238 -3.71 16.16 -8.74
C PRO A 238 -4.53 16.14 -10.03
N ASN A 239 -4.00 15.48 -11.05
CA ASN A 239 -4.69 15.26 -12.34
C ASN A 239 -4.42 13.83 -12.82
N PRO A 240 -5.22 12.83 -12.41
CA PRO A 240 -4.98 11.42 -12.75
C PRO A 240 -4.86 11.14 -14.25
N ASP A 241 -5.52 11.92 -15.09
CA ASP A 241 -5.49 11.73 -16.54
C ASP A 241 -4.12 12.12 -17.17
N LYS A 242 -3.28 12.85 -16.40
CA LYS A 242 -1.90 13.19 -16.75
C LYS A 242 -0.86 12.40 -15.97
N ALA A 243 -1.28 11.53 -15.04
CA ALA A 243 -0.38 10.71 -14.26
C ALA A 243 0.49 9.81 -15.16
N LYS A 244 1.77 9.71 -14.84
CA LYS A 244 2.73 8.92 -15.64
C LYS A 244 2.62 7.41 -15.42
N CYS A 245 1.86 7.00 -14.37
CA CYS A 245 1.60 5.60 -14.07
C CYS A 245 0.24 5.45 -13.40
N ASP A 246 -0.53 4.41 -13.76
CA ASP A 246 -1.80 3.96 -13.17
C ASP A 246 -2.87 5.06 -12.93
N GLY A 247 -2.82 6.12 -13.75
CA GLY A 247 -3.78 7.21 -13.68
C GLY A 247 -5.25 6.77 -13.66
N PRO A 248 -5.70 5.81 -14.49
CA PRO A 248 -7.09 5.32 -14.49
C PRO A 248 -7.57 4.73 -13.15
N CYS A 249 -6.65 4.37 -12.24
CA CYS A 249 -6.99 3.84 -10.90
C CYS A 249 -6.78 4.87 -9.78
N ALA A 250 -6.04 5.96 -10.01
CA ALA A 250 -5.70 6.92 -8.97
C ALA A 250 -6.91 7.78 -8.58
N LEU A 251 -7.07 8.04 -7.27
CA LEU A 251 -8.06 8.99 -6.77
C LEU A 251 -7.67 10.41 -7.20
N ARG A 252 -8.66 11.23 -7.53
CA ARG A 252 -8.44 12.68 -7.68
C ARG A 252 -8.12 13.28 -6.32
N LEU A 253 -7.02 14.03 -6.24
CA LEU A 253 -6.53 14.59 -4.99
C LEU A 253 -7.53 15.55 -4.31
N ASP A 254 -8.37 16.24 -5.09
CA ASP A 254 -9.42 17.11 -4.60
C ASP A 254 -10.60 16.35 -3.94
N GLN A 255 -10.71 15.05 -4.15
CA GLN A 255 -11.73 14.17 -3.54
C GLN A 255 -11.22 13.45 -2.28
N LEU A 256 -9.97 13.64 -1.89
CA LEU A 256 -9.32 12.89 -0.81
C LEU A 256 -10.08 13.03 0.52
N GLU A 257 -10.48 14.24 0.90
CA GLU A 257 -11.18 14.48 2.18
C GLU A 257 -12.53 13.77 2.22
N SER A 258 -13.35 13.94 1.19
CA SER A 258 -14.69 13.33 1.11
C SER A 258 -14.62 11.80 1.11
N PHE A 259 -13.60 11.24 0.47
CA PHE A 259 -13.33 9.81 0.44
C PHE A 259 -12.94 9.29 1.82
N LEU A 260 -11.94 9.91 2.46
CA LEU A 260 -11.41 9.45 3.74
C LEU A 260 -12.41 9.64 4.89
N LEU A 261 -13.23 10.68 4.87
CA LEU A 261 -14.28 10.89 5.86
C LEU A 261 -15.23 9.68 5.89
N GLN A 262 -15.76 9.28 4.75
CA GLN A 262 -16.72 8.17 4.67
C GLN A 262 -16.08 6.82 5.05
N VAL A 263 -14.82 6.63 4.68
CA VAL A 263 -14.08 5.42 5.01
C VAL A 263 -13.82 5.33 6.52
N LYS A 264 -13.39 6.43 7.14
CA LYS A 264 -13.14 6.51 8.59
C LYS A 264 -14.40 6.30 9.41
N GLU A 265 -15.51 6.89 9.02
CA GLU A 265 -16.81 6.68 9.70
C GLU A 265 -17.22 5.20 9.68
N LEU A 266 -17.05 4.54 8.55
CA LEU A 266 -17.34 3.11 8.43
C LEU A 266 -16.37 2.27 9.28
N ASP A 267 -15.07 2.58 9.27
CA ASP A 267 -14.06 1.87 10.07
C ASP A 267 -14.42 1.93 11.56
N LYS A 268 -14.75 3.13 12.06
CA LYS A 268 -15.20 3.32 13.44
C LYS A 268 -16.44 2.49 13.76
N LEU A 269 -17.43 2.49 12.85
CA LEU A 269 -18.66 1.73 13.02
C LEU A 269 -18.37 0.23 13.11
N VAL A 270 -17.64 -0.36 12.15
CA VAL A 270 -17.44 -1.80 12.11
C VAL A 270 -16.54 -2.28 13.25
N LYS A 271 -15.52 -1.50 13.65
CA LYS A 271 -14.65 -1.84 14.78
C LYS A 271 -15.34 -1.74 16.14
N SER A 272 -16.41 -0.93 16.26
CA SER A 272 -17.22 -0.87 17.48
C SER A 272 -18.13 -2.09 17.68
N GLN A 273 -18.39 -2.87 16.63
CA GLN A 273 -19.24 -4.05 16.69
C GLN A 273 -18.48 -5.26 17.21
N LYS A 274 -19.11 -6.02 18.11
CA LYS A 274 -18.56 -7.31 18.57
C LYS A 274 -18.74 -8.37 17.49
N ASP A 275 -17.73 -9.19 17.32
CA ASP A 275 -17.83 -10.37 16.48
C ASP A 275 -18.74 -11.42 17.16
N LEU A 276 -19.49 -12.15 16.37
CA LEU A 276 -20.30 -13.27 16.84
C LEU A 276 -19.45 -14.55 16.83
N ASP A 277 -19.62 -15.37 17.86
CA ASP A 277 -19.12 -16.73 17.86
C ASP A 277 -20.14 -17.61 17.08
N LEU A 278 -19.74 -17.99 15.88
CA LEU A 278 -20.57 -18.80 14.97
C LEU A 278 -20.11 -20.26 14.88
N LYS A 279 -19.22 -20.70 15.78
CA LYS A 279 -18.69 -22.07 15.81
C LYS A 279 -19.43 -22.91 16.84
#